data_545631068563b768a2ec901a0fe78c08
#
_entry.id   545631068563b768a2ec901a0fe78c08
#
_cell.length_a   1.000
_cell.length_b   1.000
_cell.length_c   1.000
_cell.angle_alpha   90.00
_cell.angle_beta   90.00
_cell.angle_gamma   90.00
#
_symmetry.space_group_name_H-M   'P 1'
#
loop_
_entity.id
_entity.type
_entity.pdbx_description
1 polymer ?
#
loop_
_entity_poly.entity_id
_entity_poly.type
_entity_poly.pdbx_seq_one_letter_code
_entity_poly.pdbx_strand_id
1 'polypeptide(L)'
;MSLVLSEEETMIRDTANDFLSENAGPDMLRKLRDQDDPCGYSKVLWEKMVDLGWPSLLIPEEFGGLDFSHTAMGQITQQVGVHLATTPLFSTGILAAEVLKKSKVNKNKEKLLPLIAEGKVKIAFALEEGSRYEPAVINTRLDSSSNGYLLNGNKRNVLDGGLADYLIVVCRHTSKGEHIRDDLGFLILDANKTGIEIKNNMLIDSRMASIATFNNVEILEDEILKFEQTPELILENLLSTANIYLSAELLGVSQKAFELTIEYLKTRTQFGVKIGSFQALQHRASHLWAEIELCKSIVLKALRALDQNSDDIAKLSSFAKAKTSKISEVATNEGIQM
;
A
#
# COMPACT_ATOMS: atom_id res chain seq x y z
N MET A 1 -22.66 6.65 11.04
CA MET A 1 -21.45 5.85 10.76
C MET A 1 -20.96 5.27 12.09
N SER A 2 -20.96 3.95 12.24
CA SER A 2 -20.45 3.31 13.45
C SER A 2 -18.91 3.34 13.46
N LEU A 3 -18.31 3.67 14.60
CA LEU A 3 -16.87 3.59 14.84
C LEU A 3 -16.50 2.32 15.63
N VAL A 4 -17.34 1.30 15.51
CA VAL A 4 -17.12 -0.03 16.09
C VAL A 4 -17.07 -1.04 14.96
N LEU A 5 -16.16 -1.99 15.03
CA LEU A 5 -16.07 -3.09 14.07
C LEU A 5 -17.28 -4.01 14.22
N SER A 6 -17.74 -4.59 13.11
CA SER A 6 -18.70 -5.71 13.13
C SER A 6 -18.03 -6.97 13.70
N GLU A 7 -18.84 -7.98 14.01
CA GLU A 7 -18.32 -9.30 14.45
C GLU A 7 -17.42 -9.91 13.38
N GLU A 8 -17.81 -9.83 12.12
CA GLU A 8 -17.04 -10.32 10.97
C GLU A 8 -15.70 -9.60 10.81
N GLU A 9 -15.69 -8.25 10.86
CA GLU A 9 -14.48 -7.46 10.80
C GLU A 9 -13.53 -7.72 11.97
N THR A 10 -14.10 -7.97 13.15
CA THR A 10 -13.35 -8.36 14.34
C THR A 10 -12.71 -9.73 14.13
N MET A 11 -13.45 -10.69 13.59
CA MET A 11 -12.94 -12.03 13.29
C MET A 11 -11.82 -12.00 12.25
N ILE A 12 -11.96 -11.18 11.18
CA ILE A 12 -10.92 -10.99 10.16
C ILE A 12 -9.64 -10.41 10.80
N ARG A 13 -9.77 -9.37 11.64
CA ARG A 13 -8.64 -8.79 12.37
C ARG A 13 -7.94 -9.83 13.24
N ASP A 14 -8.68 -10.56 14.04
CA ASP A 14 -8.14 -11.52 15.01
C ASP A 14 -7.46 -12.69 14.27
N THR A 15 -8.09 -13.22 13.22
CA THR A 15 -7.48 -14.24 12.34
C THR A 15 -6.19 -13.73 11.70
N ALA A 16 -6.17 -12.48 11.23
CA ALA A 16 -4.96 -11.89 10.64
C ALA A 16 -3.85 -11.70 11.67
N ASN A 17 -4.20 -11.29 12.89
CA ASN A 17 -3.24 -11.18 14.00
C ASN A 17 -2.61 -12.54 14.33
N ASP A 18 -3.43 -13.56 14.53
CA ASP A 18 -2.97 -14.90 14.90
C ASP A 18 -2.07 -15.49 13.82
N PHE A 19 -2.52 -15.42 12.56
CA PHE A 19 -1.73 -15.88 11.41
C PHE A 19 -0.38 -15.17 11.31
N LEU A 20 -0.34 -13.84 11.40
CA LEU A 20 0.89 -13.06 11.27
C LEU A 20 1.80 -13.21 12.49
N SER A 21 1.26 -13.41 13.67
CA SER A 21 2.06 -13.68 14.88
C SER A 21 2.90 -14.95 14.76
N GLU A 22 2.38 -15.96 14.06
CA GLU A 22 3.05 -17.23 13.83
C GLU A 22 4.00 -17.23 12.61
N ASN A 23 3.68 -16.42 11.59
CA ASN A 23 4.32 -16.53 10.27
C ASN A 23 5.14 -15.30 9.87
N ALA A 24 5.09 -14.20 10.62
CA ALA A 24 5.79 -12.96 10.33
C ALA A 24 6.54 -12.44 11.57
N GLY A 25 7.08 -11.24 11.49
CA GLY A 25 7.70 -10.54 12.61
C GLY A 25 9.13 -10.07 12.35
N PRO A 26 9.73 -9.36 13.33
CA PRO A 26 11.04 -8.72 13.15
C PRO A 26 12.17 -9.67 12.75
N ASP A 27 12.13 -10.92 13.19
CA ASP A 27 13.20 -11.91 12.88
C ASP A 27 13.15 -12.34 11.41
N MET A 28 11.94 -12.46 10.83
CA MET A 28 11.81 -12.72 9.40
C MET A 28 12.26 -11.51 8.58
N LEU A 29 11.88 -10.30 8.99
CA LEU A 29 12.31 -9.06 8.36
C LEU A 29 13.85 -8.93 8.37
N ARG A 30 14.50 -9.22 9.52
CA ARG A 30 15.96 -9.24 9.64
C ARG A 30 16.62 -10.28 8.72
N LYS A 31 16.03 -11.48 8.62
CA LYS A 31 16.54 -12.51 7.70
C LYS A 31 16.51 -12.07 6.25
N LEU A 32 15.41 -11.46 5.80
CA LEU A 32 15.29 -10.92 4.44
C LEU A 32 16.35 -9.86 4.16
N ARG A 33 16.55 -8.94 5.10
CA ARG A 33 17.58 -7.89 5.01
C ARG A 33 19.00 -8.46 4.99
N ASP A 34 19.31 -9.35 5.94
CA ASP A 34 20.67 -9.84 6.17
C ASP A 34 21.11 -10.87 5.12
N GLN A 35 20.14 -11.51 4.45
CA GLN A 35 20.38 -12.42 3.33
C GLN A 35 20.44 -11.72 1.97
N ASP A 36 20.21 -10.40 1.95
CA ASP A 36 20.12 -9.59 0.72
C ASP A 36 19.15 -10.22 -0.30
N ASP A 37 17.99 -10.69 0.20
CA ASP A 37 17.01 -11.38 -0.62
C ASP A 37 16.47 -10.42 -1.71
N PRO A 38 16.70 -10.73 -2.99
CA PRO A 38 16.29 -9.84 -4.08
C PRO A 38 14.77 -9.68 -4.16
N CYS A 39 14.01 -10.55 -3.49
CA CYS A 39 12.55 -10.46 -3.46
C CYS A 39 12.04 -9.42 -2.45
N GLY A 40 12.76 -9.16 -1.35
CA GLY A 40 12.33 -8.24 -0.30
C GLY A 40 11.07 -8.68 0.45
N TYR A 41 10.58 -9.91 0.24
CA TYR A 41 9.47 -10.51 0.99
C TYR A 41 9.56 -12.04 1.00
N SER A 42 8.90 -12.68 1.96
CA SER A 42 8.82 -14.14 2.04
C SER A 42 7.78 -14.70 1.07
N LYS A 43 8.24 -15.50 0.09
CA LYS A 43 7.34 -16.19 -0.86
C LYS A 43 6.39 -17.16 -0.13
N VAL A 44 6.89 -17.85 0.89
CA VAL A 44 6.09 -18.78 1.70
C VAL A 44 4.99 -18.04 2.45
N LEU A 45 5.30 -16.86 3.01
CA LEU A 45 4.29 -16.02 3.66
C LEU A 45 3.23 -15.56 2.65
N TRP A 46 3.67 -15.14 1.46
CA TRP A 46 2.75 -14.72 0.40
C TRP A 46 1.81 -15.84 -0.03
N GLU A 47 2.33 -17.05 -0.28
CA GLU A 47 1.52 -18.23 -0.64
C GLU A 47 0.45 -18.52 0.42
N LYS A 48 0.82 -18.49 1.69
CA LYS A 48 -0.14 -18.65 2.79
C LYS A 48 -1.20 -17.53 2.86
N MET A 49 -0.83 -16.28 2.55
CA MET A 49 -1.79 -15.17 2.46
C MET A 49 -2.76 -15.35 1.28
N VAL A 50 -2.28 -15.92 0.18
CA VAL A 50 -3.12 -16.30 -0.98
C VAL A 50 -4.12 -17.38 -0.59
N ASP A 51 -3.67 -18.41 0.13
CA ASP A 51 -4.55 -19.48 0.65
C ASP A 51 -5.64 -18.95 1.58
N LEU A 52 -5.37 -17.86 2.30
CA LEU A 52 -6.36 -17.14 3.12
C LEU A 52 -7.25 -16.18 2.30
N GLY A 53 -7.04 -16.06 1.00
CA GLY A 53 -7.82 -15.21 0.13
C GLY A 53 -7.53 -13.70 0.24
N TRP A 54 -6.44 -13.28 0.88
CA TRP A 54 -6.18 -11.84 1.11
C TRP A 54 -6.02 -11.03 -0.18
N PRO A 55 -5.34 -11.49 -1.25
CA PRO A 55 -5.27 -10.75 -2.50
C PRO A 55 -6.61 -10.61 -3.22
N SER A 56 -7.55 -11.54 -2.97
CA SER A 56 -8.87 -11.56 -3.61
C SER A 56 -9.92 -10.71 -2.89
N LEU A 57 -9.60 -10.21 -1.69
CA LEU A 57 -10.57 -9.62 -0.76
C LEU A 57 -11.35 -8.45 -1.38
N LEU A 58 -10.67 -7.56 -2.10
CA LEU A 58 -11.27 -6.37 -2.73
C LEU A 58 -11.73 -6.60 -4.17
N ILE A 59 -11.49 -7.78 -4.74
CA ILE A 59 -11.83 -8.08 -6.13
C ILE A 59 -13.28 -8.55 -6.21
N PRO A 60 -14.07 -8.06 -7.18
CA PRO A 60 -15.45 -8.49 -7.36
C PRO A 60 -15.59 -10.00 -7.64
N GLU A 61 -16.69 -10.60 -7.19
CA GLU A 61 -16.98 -12.03 -7.35
C GLU A 61 -16.94 -12.48 -8.83
N GLU A 62 -17.38 -11.61 -9.75
CA GLU A 62 -17.34 -11.89 -11.19
C GLU A 62 -15.93 -12.13 -11.75
N PHE A 63 -14.88 -11.66 -11.04
CA PHE A 63 -13.47 -11.90 -11.33
C PHE A 63 -12.82 -12.90 -10.37
N GLY A 64 -13.61 -13.68 -9.64
CA GLY A 64 -13.12 -14.70 -8.72
C GLY A 64 -12.64 -14.15 -7.37
N GLY A 65 -13.02 -12.93 -7.03
CA GLY A 65 -12.73 -12.30 -5.74
C GLY A 65 -13.81 -12.57 -4.67
N LEU A 66 -13.62 -11.95 -3.51
CA LEU A 66 -14.52 -12.07 -2.35
C LEU A 66 -15.44 -10.85 -2.18
N ASP A 67 -15.18 -9.76 -2.87
CA ASP A 67 -15.93 -8.49 -2.83
C ASP A 67 -16.19 -7.95 -1.42
N PHE A 68 -15.21 -8.09 -0.53
CA PHE A 68 -15.28 -7.61 0.85
C PHE A 68 -15.05 -6.10 0.94
N SER A 69 -15.33 -5.56 2.14
CA SER A 69 -15.18 -4.14 2.42
C SER A 69 -13.71 -3.68 2.54
N HIS A 70 -13.46 -2.39 2.23
CA HIS A 70 -12.19 -1.74 2.53
C HIS A 70 -11.88 -1.75 4.05
N THR A 71 -12.91 -1.72 4.89
CA THR A 71 -12.73 -1.84 6.34
C THR A 71 -12.14 -3.19 6.71
N ALA A 72 -12.62 -4.29 6.13
CA ALA A 72 -12.07 -5.64 6.36
C ALA A 72 -10.59 -5.72 5.92
N MET A 73 -10.26 -5.29 4.69
CA MET A 73 -8.87 -5.24 4.21
C MET A 73 -8.01 -4.31 5.08
N GLY A 74 -8.57 -3.21 5.58
CA GLY A 74 -7.88 -2.29 6.49
C GLY A 74 -7.50 -2.95 7.81
N GLN A 75 -8.31 -3.87 8.33
CA GLN A 75 -7.96 -4.66 9.52
C GLN A 75 -6.76 -5.58 9.25
N ILE A 76 -6.71 -6.25 8.10
CA ILE A 76 -5.54 -7.04 7.68
C ILE A 76 -4.30 -6.15 7.57
N THR A 77 -4.42 -5.01 6.89
CA THR A 77 -3.29 -4.07 6.69
C THR A 77 -2.76 -3.53 8.02
N GLN A 78 -3.65 -3.29 9.00
CA GLN A 78 -3.24 -2.91 10.34
C GLN A 78 -2.40 -4.02 11.00
N GLN A 79 -2.78 -5.30 10.85
CA GLN A 79 -1.99 -6.42 11.38
C GLN A 79 -0.67 -6.62 10.62
N VAL A 80 -0.62 -6.32 9.32
CA VAL A 80 0.64 -6.23 8.57
C VAL A 80 1.60 -5.25 9.25
N GLY A 81 1.11 -4.10 9.69
CA GLY A 81 1.89 -3.12 10.46
C GLY A 81 2.31 -3.61 11.85
N VAL A 82 1.41 -4.26 12.61
CA VAL A 82 1.70 -4.84 13.93
C VAL A 82 2.87 -5.82 13.87
N HIS A 83 2.92 -6.66 12.84
CA HIS A 83 3.91 -7.74 12.70
C HIS A 83 5.06 -7.41 11.74
N LEU A 84 5.12 -6.19 11.17
CA LEU A 84 6.10 -5.75 10.18
C LEU A 84 6.24 -6.73 9.01
N ALA A 85 5.12 -7.25 8.52
CA ALA A 85 5.09 -8.22 7.46
C ALA A 85 5.32 -7.55 6.09
N THR A 86 6.40 -7.94 5.40
CA THR A 86 6.69 -7.46 4.04
C THR A 86 6.05 -8.36 3.01
N THR A 87 5.13 -7.82 2.22
CA THR A 87 4.38 -8.56 1.19
C THR A 87 3.92 -7.64 0.07
N PRO A 88 3.68 -8.16 -1.15
CA PRO A 88 3.12 -7.36 -2.24
C PRO A 88 1.61 -7.11 -2.12
N LEU A 89 0.99 -7.32 -0.94
CA LEU A 89 -0.45 -7.13 -0.75
C LEU A 89 -0.87 -5.68 -1.04
N PHE A 90 -0.08 -4.70 -0.59
CA PHE A 90 -0.41 -3.29 -0.81
C PHE A 90 -0.32 -2.89 -2.29
N SER A 91 0.76 -3.25 -2.98
CA SER A 91 0.96 -2.90 -4.39
C SER A 91 -0.02 -3.63 -5.31
N THR A 92 -0.20 -4.93 -5.09
CA THR A 92 -0.99 -5.81 -5.97
C THR A 92 -2.45 -5.92 -5.53
N GLY A 93 -2.70 -6.36 -4.29
CA GLY A 93 -4.06 -6.66 -3.80
C GLY A 93 -4.88 -5.42 -3.50
N ILE A 94 -4.23 -4.26 -3.30
CA ILE A 94 -4.92 -2.99 -3.04
C ILE A 94 -4.79 -2.04 -4.23
N LEU A 95 -3.60 -1.50 -4.51
CA LEU A 95 -3.46 -0.43 -5.50
C LEU A 95 -3.78 -0.89 -6.92
N ALA A 96 -3.17 -1.99 -7.38
CA ALA A 96 -3.39 -2.48 -8.73
C ALA A 96 -4.83 -2.98 -8.92
N ALA A 97 -5.38 -3.69 -7.93
CA ALA A 97 -6.77 -4.13 -7.94
C ALA A 97 -7.72 -2.92 -8.06
N GLU A 98 -7.52 -1.85 -7.30
CA GLU A 98 -8.35 -0.64 -7.36
C GLU A 98 -8.28 0.07 -8.72
N VAL A 99 -7.11 0.18 -9.34
CA VAL A 99 -6.98 0.75 -10.68
C VAL A 99 -7.72 -0.10 -11.71
N LEU A 100 -7.51 -1.41 -11.70
CA LEU A 100 -8.14 -2.32 -12.65
C LEU A 100 -9.65 -2.39 -12.45
N LYS A 101 -10.16 -2.42 -11.23
CA LYS A 101 -11.60 -2.36 -10.93
C LYS A 101 -12.25 -1.13 -11.56
N LYS A 102 -11.63 0.03 -11.42
CA LYS A 102 -12.13 1.32 -11.95
C LYS A 102 -11.94 1.48 -13.45
N SER A 103 -11.08 0.71 -14.08
CA SER A 103 -10.90 0.76 -15.53
C SER A 103 -12.11 0.17 -16.27
N LYS A 104 -12.34 0.66 -17.51
CA LYS A 104 -13.32 0.04 -18.41
C LYS A 104 -12.92 -1.41 -18.70
N VAL A 105 -13.92 -2.23 -18.98
CA VAL A 105 -13.69 -3.64 -19.34
C VAL A 105 -12.80 -3.71 -20.58
N ASN A 106 -11.72 -4.45 -20.46
CA ASN A 106 -10.77 -4.76 -21.51
C ASN A 106 -10.08 -6.10 -21.22
N LYS A 107 -9.31 -6.61 -22.18
CA LYS A 107 -8.59 -7.88 -22.03
C LYS A 107 -7.68 -7.94 -20.80
N ASN A 108 -7.04 -6.82 -20.44
CA ASN A 108 -6.13 -6.79 -19.29
C ASN A 108 -6.90 -6.87 -17.98
N LYS A 109 -8.01 -6.14 -17.84
CA LYS A 109 -8.88 -6.25 -16.66
C LYS A 109 -9.40 -7.67 -16.47
N GLU A 110 -9.99 -8.26 -17.54
CA GLU A 110 -10.54 -9.62 -17.50
C GLU A 110 -9.49 -10.69 -17.20
N LYS A 111 -8.25 -10.49 -17.67
CA LYS A 111 -7.12 -11.40 -17.42
C LYS A 111 -6.51 -11.22 -16.03
N LEU A 112 -6.26 -9.98 -15.62
CA LEU A 112 -5.39 -9.71 -14.48
C LEU A 112 -6.13 -9.73 -13.14
N LEU A 113 -7.39 -9.32 -13.04
CA LEU A 113 -8.15 -9.39 -11.79
C LEU A 113 -8.25 -10.83 -11.25
N PRO A 114 -8.61 -11.85 -12.05
CA PRO A 114 -8.57 -13.23 -11.58
C PRO A 114 -7.18 -13.70 -11.16
N LEU A 115 -6.13 -13.33 -11.90
CA LEU A 115 -4.76 -13.70 -11.56
C LEU A 115 -4.26 -13.04 -10.26
N ILE A 116 -4.72 -11.81 -9.96
CA ILE A 116 -4.47 -11.17 -8.65
C ILE A 116 -5.18 -11.95 -7.56
N ALA A 117 -6.47 -12.28 -7.75
CA ALA A 117 -7.27 -13.04 -6.78
C ALA A 117 -6.61 -14.39 -6.44
N GLU A 118 -6.05 -15.05 -7.43
CA GLU A 118 -5.32 -16.32 -7.28
C GLU A 118 -3.86 -16.15 -6.80
N GLY A 119 -3.39 -14.91 -6.57
CA GLY A 119 -2.01 -14.62 -6.16
C GLY A 119 -0.93 -14.97 -7.21
N LYS A 120 -1.34 -15.26 -8.45
CA LYS A 120 -0.47 -15.72 -9.54
C LYS A 120 0.28 -14.59 -10.23
N VAL A 121 -0.14 -13.35 -10.07
CA VAL A 121 0.48 -12.17 -10.66
C VAL A 121 0.75 -11.11 -9.59
N LYS A 122 1.86 -10.40 -9.77
CA LYS A 122 2.21 -9.23 -8.97
C LYS A 122 2.25 -8.01 -9.87
N ILE A 123 1.62 -6.94 -9.42
CA ILE A 123 1.51 -5.70 -10.19
C ILE A 123 1.97 -4.55 -9.31
N ALA A 124 2.93 -3.78 -9.82
CA ALA A 124 3.42 -2.59 -9.13
C ALA A 124 2.87 -1.30 -9.76
N PHE A 125 2.68 -0.29 -8.92
CA PHE A 125 2.19 1.02 -9.34
C PHE A 125 3.34 2.02 -9.46
N ALA A 126 3.61 2.51 -10.68
CA ALA A 126 4.72 3.36 -11.04
C ALA A 126 4.25 4.81 -11.29
N LEU A 127 4.39 5.66 -10.28
CA LEU A 127 3.93 7.05 -10.26
C LEU A 127 5.08 8.05 -10.19
N GLU A 128 5.88 7.99 -9.13
CA GLU A 128 6.85 9.00 -8.76
C GLU A 128 8.04 9.07 -9.74
N GLU A 129 8.60 10.28 -9.93
CA GLU A 129 9.73 10.51 -10.85
C GLU A 129 10.88 11.26 -10.19
N GLY A 130 10.56 12.14 -9.24
CA GLY A 130 11.53 13.00 -8.56
C GLY A 130 12.20 12.36 -7.35
N SER A 131 13.08 13.12 -6.72
CA SER A 131 13.68 12.79 -5.42
C SER A 131 12.77 13.16 -4.24
N ARG A 132 11.70 13.91 -4.49
CA ARG A 132 10.67 14.31 -3.52
C ARG A 132 9.33 13.75 -3.96
N TYR A 133 8.43 13.59 -3.00
CA TYR A 133 7.06 13.21 -3.28
C TYR A 133 6.30 14.38 -3.91
N GLU A 134 6.11 14.31 -5.22
CA GLU A 134 5.41 15.32 -6.03
C GLU A 134 4.52 14.59 -7.06
N PRO A 135 3.43 13.94 -6.64
CA PRO A 135 2.64 13.03 -7.48
C PRO A 135 1.94 13.71 -8.66
N ALA A 136 1.85 15.05 -8.66
CA ALA A 136 1.30 15.83 -9.76
C ALA A 136 2.33 16.09 -10.89
N VAL A 137 3.64 15.89 -10.60
CA VAL A 137 4.72 16.13 -11.57
C VAL A 137 5.01 14.85 -12.34
N ILE A 138 4.44 14.73 -13.52
CA ILE A 138 4.60 13.58 -14.41
C ILE A 138 5.29 14.04 -15.69
N ASN A 139 6.51 13.54 -15.94
CA ASN A 139 7.33 13.84 -17.12
C ASN A 139 7.46 12.63 -18.06
N THR A 140 7.12 11.43 -17.60
CA THR A 140 7.05 10.23 -18.44
C THR A 140 5.99 10.45 -19.52
N ARG A 141 6.39 10.34 -20.81
CA ARG A 141 5.56 10.71 -21.94
C ARG A 141 5.21 9.53 -22.82
N LEU A 142 3.96 9.53 -23.25
CA LEU A 142 3.42 8.63 -24.25
C LEU A 142 3.20 9.42 -25.54
N ASP A 143 4.12 9.28 -26.48
CA ASP A 143 4.10 10.01 -27.74
C ASP A 143 3.47 9.16 -28.85
N SER A 144 2.64 9.77 -29.71
CA SER A 144 2.10 9.10 -30.89
C SER A 144 3.21 8.80 -31.89
N SER A 145 3.22 7.58 -32.44
CA SER A 145 4.14 7.13 -33.48
C SER A 145 3.36 6.65 -34.72
N SER A 146 4.06 6.22 -35.77
CA SER A 146 3.44 5.69 -37.00
C SER A 146 2.67 4.40 -36.77
N ASN A 147 3.06 3.60 -35.76
CA ASN A 147 2.55 2.26 -35.49
C ASN A 147 1.89 2.11 -34.11
N GLY A 148 1.44 3.22 -33.50
CA GLY A 148 0.87 3.22 -32.15
C GLY A 148 1.47 4.31 -31.29
N TYR A 149 2.04 3.96 -30.15
CA TYR A 149 2.61 4.93 -29.19
C TYR A 149 3.99 4.47 -28.73
N LEU A 150 4.82 5.41 -28.28
CA LEU A 150 6.12 5.18 -27.66
C LEU A 150 6.15 5.81 -26.28
N LEU A 151 6.50 5.02 -25.27
CA LEU A 151 6.68 5.49 -23.91
C LEU A 151 8.14 5.76 -23.63
N ASN A 152 8.43 6.97 -23.11
CA ASN A 152 9.74 7.40 -22.68
C ASN A 152 9.69 8.09 -21.32
N GLY A 153 10.67 7.81 -20.47
CA GLY A 153 10.77 8.42 -19.15
C GLY A 153 11.31 7.48 -18.09
N ASN A 154 11.15 7.85 -16.83
CA ASN A 154 11.54 7.00 -15.71
C ASN A 154 10.62 7.19 -14.52
N LYS A 155 10.46 6.12 -13.74
CA LYS A 155 9.74 6.10 -12.48
C LYS A 155 10.67 5.67 -11.35
N ARG A 156 10.49 6.26 -10.17
CA ARG A 156 11.29 5.97 -8.98
C ARG A 156 10.37 5.51 -7.86
N ASN A 157 10.97 4.95 -6.83
CA ASN A 157 10.24 4.46 -5.66
C ASN A 157 9.07 3.53 -6.01
N VAL A 158 9.21 2.76 -7.11
CA VAL A 158 8.20 1.79 -7.53
C VAL A 158 8.24 0.62 -6.55
N LEU A 159 7.36 0.65 -5.55
CA LEU A 159 7.29 -0.40 -4.54
C LEU A 159 6.97 -1.74 -5.20
N ASP A 160 7.73 -2.77 -4.83
CA ASP A 160 7.65 -4.13 -5.41
C ASP A 160 7.91 -4.21 -6.93
N GLY A 161 8.42 -3.12 -7.55
CA GLY A 161 8.59 -3.03 -9.01
C GLY A 161 9.51 -4.10 -9.60
N GLY A 162 10.55 -4.52 -8.86
CA GLY A 162 11.50 -5.54 -9.33
C GLY A 162 10.99 -6.96 -9.27
N LEU A 163 9.81 -7.17 -8.72
CA LEU A 163 9.15 -8.47 -8.61
C LEU A 163 7.84 -8.51 -9.37
N ALA A 164 7.46 -7.37 -9.92
CA ALA A 164 6.21 -7.23 -10.61
C ALA A 164 6.26 -7.96 -11.96
N ASP A 165 5.21 -8.70 -12.26
CA ASP A 165 4.96 -9.26 -13.59
C ASP A 165 4.42 -8.18 -14.53
N TYR A 166 3.70 -7.20 -13.97
CA TYR A 166 3.16 -6.03 -14.67
C TYR A 166 3.41 -4.74 -13.92
N LEU A 167 3.51 -3.64 -14.66
CA LEU A 167 3.57 -2.28 -14.13
C LEU A 167 2.32 -1.50 -14.55
N ILE A 168 1.65 -0.86 -13.60
CA ILE A 168 0.72 0.22 -13.92
C ILE A 168 1.51 1.51 -13.91
N VAL A 169 1.66 2.14 -15.07
CA VAL A 169 2.49 3.33 -15.28
C VAL A 169 1.60 4.55 -15.51
N VAL A 170 1.80 5.59 -14.72
CA VAL A 170 1.17 6.90 -14.94
C VAL A 170 2.05 7.74 -15.85
N CYS A 171 1.48 8.28 -16.93
CA CYS A 171 2.22 9.05 -17.94
C CYS A 171 1.42 10.26 -18.43
N ARG A 172 2.05 11.13 -19.21
CA ARG A 172 1.40 12.20 -19.98
C ARG A 172 1.28 11.77 -21.44
N HIS A 173 0.06 11.77 -21.95
CA HIS A 173 -0.22 11.46 -23.34
C HIS A 173 -0.12 12.74 -24.20
N THR A 174 0.89 12.82 -25.04
CA THR A 174 1.11 13.95 -25.94
C THR A 174 0.49 13.63 -27.31
N SER A 175 -0.65 14.23 -27.62
CA SER A 175 -1.24 14.12 -28.97
C SER A 175 -0.62 15.15 -29.91
N LYS A 176 -0.21 14.72 -31.13
CA LYS A 176 0.17 15.61 -32.23
C LYS A 176 -1.08 16.01 -33.00
N GLY A 177 -1.45 17.29 -33.01
CA GLY A 177 -2.58 17.83 -33.76
C GLY A 177 -2.84 19.29 -33.47
N GLU A 178 -3.93 19.86 -34.03
CA GLU A 178 -4.32 21.28 -33.82
C GLU A 178 -4.61 21.61 -32.34
N HIS A 179 -4.82 20.59 -31.51
CA HIS A 179 -4.95 20.72 -30.05
C HIS A 179 -3.94 19.80 -29.39
N ILE A 180 -2.83 20.36 -28.90
CA ILE A 180 -1.88 19.66 -28.05
C ILE A 180 -2.63 19.36 -26.72
N ARG A 181 -2.95 18.08 -26.50
CA ARG A 181 -3.43 17.59 -25.20
C ARG A 181 -2.26 16.97 -24.47
N ASP A 182 -2.08 17.37 -23.24
CA ASP A 182 -1.11 16.81 -22.29
C ASP A 182 -1.92 16.14 -21.16
N ASP A 183 -2.72 15.15 -21.56
CA ASP A 183 -3.66 14.47 -20.68
C ASP A 183 -2.94 13.37 -19.88
N LEU A 184 -3.30 13.22 -18.62
CA LEU A 184 -2.82 12.11 -17.79
C LEU A 184 -3.34 10.79 -18.35
N GLY A 185 -2.49 9.75 -18.35
CA GLY A 185 -2.84 8.40 -18.81
C GLY A 185 -2.31 7.33 -17.87
N PHE A 186 -2.95 6.18 -17.92
CA PHE A 186 -2.52 4.97 -17.21
C PHE A 186 -2.29 3.85 -18.20
N LEU A 187 -1.16 3.19 -18.08
CA LEU A 187 -0.79 2.04 -18.90
C LEU A 187 -0.66 0.81 -18.00
N ILE A 188 -0.96 -0.36 -18.55
CA ILE A 188 -0.65 -1.64 -17.93
C ILE A 188 0.32 -2.40 -18.84
N LEU A 189 1.55 -2.60 -18.37
CA LEU A 189 2.67 -3.11 -19.17
C LEU A 189 3.24 -4.37 -18.55
N ASP A 190 3.55 -5.36 -19.38
CA ASP A 190 4.40 -6.48 -18.97
C ASP A 190 5.78 -5.93 -18.54
N ALA A 191 6.23 -6.30 -17.35
CA ALA A 191 7.49 -5.77 -16.79
C ALA A 191 8.73 -6.19 -17.60
N ASN A 192 8.63 -7.27 -18.38
CA ASN A 192 9.72 -7.78 -19.24
C ASN A 192 9.64 -7.24 -20.68
N LYS A 193 8.77 -6.27 -20.94
CA LYS A 193 8.61 -5.71 -22.28
C LYS A 193 9.88 -4.99 -22.74
N THR A 194 10.23 -5.17 -24.02
CA THR A 194 11.42 -4.56 -24.63
C THR A 194 11.43 -3.03 -24.42
N GLY A 195 12.55 -2.49 -23.97
CA GLY A 195 12.72 -1.08 -23.66
C GLY A 195 12.41 -0.70 -22.20
N ILE A 196 11.97 -1.66 -21.36
CA ILE A 196 11.81 -1.48 -19.92
C ILE A 196 13.05 -2.02 -19.20
N GLU A 197 13.65 -1.18 -18.37
CA GLU A 197 14.74 -1.56 -17.47
C GLU A 197 14.32 -1.30 -16.03
N ILE A 198 14.45 -2.31 -15.15
CA ILE A 198 14.09 -2.20 -13.74
C ILE A 198 15.33 -2.44 -12.89
N LYS A 199 15.66 -1.45 -12.04
CA LYS A 199 16.76 -1.54 -11.08
C LYS A 199 16.21 -1.49 -9.67
N ASN A 200 16.48 -2.54 -8.89
CA ASN A 200 16.03 -2.67 -7.51
C ASN A 200 16.93 -1.90 -6.55
N ASN A 201 16.30 -1.32 -5.53
CA ASN A 201 16.96 -0.76 -4.37
C ASN A 201 16.24 -1.26 -3.10
N MET A 202 17.01 -1.75 -2.14
CA MET A 202 16.48 -2.09 -0.83
C MET A 202 16.28 -0.82 -0.01
N LEU A 203 15.09 -0.67 0.54
CA LEU A 203 14.77 0.41 1.48
C LEU A 203 15.23 0.04 2.90
N ILE A 204 15.25 1.03 3.80
CA ILE A 204 15.67 0.83 5.19
C ILE A 204 14.78 -0.16 5.96
N ASP A 205 13.52 -0.28 5.56
CA ASP A 205 12.54 -1.23 6.10
C ASP A 205 12.61 -2.61 5.45
N SER A 206 13.65 -2.88 4.66
CA SER A 206 13.86 -4.12 3.90
C SER A 206 12.87 -4.39 2.77
N ARG A 207 11.98 -3.47 2.47
CA ARG A 207 11.14 -3.55 1.26
C ARG A 207 11.96 -3.18 0.02
N MET A 208 11.56 -3.72 -1.11
CA MET A 208 12.15 -3.36 -2.39
C MET A 208 11.36 -2.23 -3.05
N ALA A 209 12.07 -1.17 -3.42
CA ALA A 209 11.57 -0.17 -4.34
C ALA A 209 12.49 -0.09 -5.56
N SER A 210 11.91 0.16 -6.72
CA SER A 210 12.64 0.09 -7.97
C SER A 210 12.67 1.44 -8.68
N ILE A 211 13.68 1.59 -9.56
CA ILE A 211 13.66 2.57 -10.62
C ILE A 211 13.30 1.83 -11.90
N ALA A 212 12.24 2.25 -12.58
CA ALA A 212 11.83 1.72 -13.88
C ALA A 212 12.12 2.79 -14.95
N THR A 213 12.92 2.44 -15.94
CA THR A 213 13.28 3.30 -17.08
C THR A 213 12.61 2.79 -18.35
N PHE A 214 12.02 3.68 -19.11
CA PHE A 214 11.30 3.40 -20.35
C PHE A 214 12.03 4.08 -21.51
N ASN A 215 12.53 3.28 -22.45
CA ASN A 215 13.28 3.74 -23.62
C ASN A 215 12.58 3.27 -24.90
N ASN A 216 11.80 4.17 -25.52
CA ASN A 216 11.03 3.88 -26.74
C ASN A 216 10.21 2.59 -26.64
N VAL A 217 9.53 2.38 -25.52
CA VAL A 217 8.69 1.21 -25.30
C VAL A 217 7.46 1.33 -26.20
N GLU A 218 7.27 0.39 -27.10
CA GLU A 218 6.08 0.34 -27.96
C GLU A 218 4.85 0.01 -27.14
N ILE A 219 3.82 0.84 -27.22
CA ILE A 219 2.56 0.69 -26.48
C ILE A 219 1.43 0.40 -27.46
N LEU A 220 0.70 -0.66 -27.16
CA LEU A 220 -0.50 -1.04 -27.90
C LEU A 220 -1.74 -0.37 -27.30
N GLU A 221 -2.79 -0.20 -28.10
CA GLU A 221 -4.03 0.46 -27.66
C GLU A 221 -4.70 -0.25 -26.47
N ASP A 222 -4.61 -1.57 -26.39
CA ASP A 222 -5.19 -2.38 -25.30
C ASP A 222 -4.37 -2.33 -24.00
N GLU A 223 -3.15 -1.79 -24.03
CA GLU A 223 -2.34 -1.52 -22.84
C GLU A 223 -2.68 -0.17 -22.19
N ILE A 224 -3.46 0.68 -22.86
CA ILE A 224 -3.95 1.95 -22.31
C ILE A 224 -5.23 1.69 -21.51
N LEU A 225 -5.17 1.98 -20.20
CA LEU A 225 -6.33 1.86 -19.32
C LEU A 225 -7.27 3.06 -19.52
N LYS A 226 -8.51 2.79 -19.87
CA LYS A 226 -9.57 3.79 -20.04
C LYS A 226 -10.50 3.75 -18.84
N PHE A 227 -11.02 4.90 -18.45
CA PHE A 227 -11.90 5.07 -17.28
C PHE A 227 -13.18 5.79 -17.68
N GLU A 228 -14.22 5.72 -16.84
CA GLU A 228 -15.41 6.57 -16.98
C GLU A 228 -15.14 8.00 -16.46
N GLN A 229 -14.36 8.10 -15.40
CA GLN A 229 -13.91 9.36 -14.80
C GLN A 229 -12.62 9.84 -15.47
N THR A 230 -12.23 11.10 -15.22
CA THR A 230 -10.95 11.62 -15.68
C THR A 230 -9.79 10.92 -14.99
N PRO A 231 -8.67 10.67 -15.70
CA PRO A 231 -7.50 10.02 -15.11
C PRO A 231 -6.95 10.77 -13.87
N GLU A 232 -7.08 12.10 -13.83
CA GLU A 232 -6.68 12.91 -12.68
C GLU A 232 -7.50 12.55 -11.43
N LEU A 233 -8.82 12.42 -11.58
CA LEU A 233 -9.71 12.03 -10.49
C LEU A 233 -9.45 10.57 -10.04
N ILE A 234 -9.15 9.68 -10.98
CA ILE A 234 -8.75 8.31 -10.67
C ILE A 234 -7.45 8.31 -9.84
N LEU A 235 -6.45 9.11 -10.23
CA LEU A 235 -5.19 9.24 -9.49
C LEU A 235 -5.43 9.79 -8.08
N GLU A 236 -6.19 10.87 -7.94
CA GLU A 236 -6.52 11.49 -6.65
C GLU A 236 -7.22 10.50 -5.70
N ASN A 237 -8.20 9.77 -6.22
CA ASN A 237 -8.92 8.75 -5.45
C ASN A 237 -8.00 7.57 -5.07
N LEU A 238 -7.12 7.15 -5.97
CA LEU A 238 -6.14 6.09 -5.69
C LEU A 238 -5.15 6.52 -4.60
N LEU A 239 -4.64 7.74 -4.66
CA LEU A 239 -3.73 8.29 -3.63
C LEU A 239 -4.43 8.43 -2.28
N SER A 240 -5.70 8.82 -2.27
CA SER A 240 -6.51 8.85 -1.06
C SER A 240 -6.68 7.45 -0.46
N THR A 241 -6.99 6.46 -1.29
CA THR A 241 -7.07 5.05 -0.90
C THR A 241 -5.74 4.56 -0.34
N ALA A 242 -4.63 4.82 -1.03
CA ALA A 242 -3.28 4.47 -0.58
C ALA A 242 -2.97 5.06 0.81
N ASN A 243 -3.25 6.35 1.01
CA ASN A 243 -3.01 7.02 2.28
C ASN A 243 -3.84 6.42 3.43
N ILE A 244 -5.07 5.98 3.18
CA ILE A 244 -5.91 5.34 4.19
C ILE A 244 -5.33 4.00 4.62
N TYR A 245 -4.90 3.16 3.67
CA TYR A 245 -4.29 1.86 3.99
C TYR A 245 -2.92 2.01 4.67
N LEU A 246 -2.07 2.94 4.21
CA LEU A 246 -0.83 3.26 4.90
C LEU A 246 -1.07 3.80 6.32
N SER A 247 -2.19 4.50 6.53
CA SER A 247 -2.59 4.93 7.89
C SER A 247 -2.98 3.75 8.78
N ALA A 248 -3.62 2.73 8.23
CA ALA A 248 -3.93 1.50 8.96
C ALA A 248 -2.64 0.73 9.33
N GLU A 249 -1.69 0.61 8.40
CA GLU A 249 -0.38 -0.01 8.66
C GLU A 249 0.40 0.76 9.74
N LEU A 250 0.50 2.10 9.64
CA LEU A 250 1.17 2.95 10.63
C LEU A 250 0.51 2.88 12.02
N LEU A 251 -0.82 2.73 12.06
CA LEU A 251 -1.54 2.49 13.31
C LEU A 251 -1.10 1.17 13.95
N GLY A 252 -0.98 0.10 13.17
CA GLY A 252 -0.48 -1.20 13.64
C GLY A 252 0.93 -1.10 14.23
N VAL A 253 1.86 -0.43 13.53
CA VAL A 253 3.22 -0.15 14.02
C VAL A 253 3.19 0.59 15.35
N SER A 254 2.36 1.65 15.45
CA SER A 254 2.24 2.48 16.66
C SER A 254 1.73 1.67 17.85
N GLN A 255 0.72 0.83 17.62
CA GLN A 255 0.15 -0.04 18.66
C GLN A 255 1.18 -1.04 19.18
N LYS A 256 1.92 -1.69 18.26
CA LYS A 256 2.94 -2.67 18.66
C LYS A 256 4.10 -2.04 19.43
N ALA A 257 4.59 -0.89 18.97
CA ALA A 257 5.61 -0.14 19.68
C ALA A 257 5.15 0.24 21.10
N PHE A 258 3.91 0.71 21.22
CA PHE A 258 3.33 1.05 22.52
C PHE A 258 3.15 -0.18 23.43
N GLU A 259 2.62 -1.29 22.93
CA GLU A 259 2.47 -2.53 23.70
C GLU A 259 3.80 -3.01 24.28
N LEU A 260 4.85 -3.08 23.43
CA LEU A 260 6.20 -3.47 23.86
C LEU A 260 6.74 -2.54 24.93
N THR A 261 6.50 -1.24 24.78
CA THR A 261 6.90 -0.22 25.77
C THR A 261 6.20 -0.46 27.12
N ILE A 262 4.89 -0.66 27.10
CA ILE A 262 4.11 -0.92 28.33
C ILE A 262 4.58 -2.20 29.03
N GLU A 263 4.83 -3.26 28.29
CA GLU A 263 5.37 -4.51 28.86
C GLU A 263 6.75 -4.30 29.50
N TYR A 264 7.61 -3.52 28.84
CA TYR A 264 8.91 -3.18 29.41
C TYR A 264 8.77 -2.36 30.70
N LEU A 265 7.92 -1.33 30.73
CA LEU A 265 7.64 -0.53 31.94
C LEU A 265 7.14 -1.36 33.11
N LYS A 266 6.33 -2.40 32.85
CA LYS A 266 5.80 -3.33 33.87
C LYS A 266 6.84 -4.32 34.38
N THR A 267 7.86 -4.64 33.58
CA THR A 267 8.81 -5.70 33.91
C THR A 267 10.15 -5.18 34.43
N ARG A 268 10.66 -4.06 33.89
CA ARG A 268 11.96 -3.50 34.23
C ARG A 268 11.97 -2.93 35.65
N THR A 269 13.00 -3.28 36.41
CA THR A 269 13.24 -2.74 37.76
C THR A 269 14.47 -1.85 37.79
N GLN A 270 14.33 -0.63 38.29
CA GLN A 270 15.40 0.30 38.58
C GLN A 270 15.05 1.07 39.87
N PHE A 271 16.09 1.52 40.62
CA PHE A 271 15.91 2.22 41.88
C PHE A 271 15.06 1.47 42.91
N GLY A 272 15.07 0.12 42.84
CA GLY A 272 14.33 -0.76 43.74
C GLY A 272 12.86 -0.95 43.44
N VAL A 273 12.32 -0.36 42.37
CA VAL A 273 10.92 -0.45 41.97
C VAL A 273 10.78 -0.70 40.47
N LYS A 274 9.59 -1.15 40.02
CA LYS A 274 9.22 -1.22 38.59
C LYS A 274 9.20 0.20 38.02
N ILE A 275 9.88 0.42 36.89
CA ILE A 275 9.98 1.78 36.30
C ILE A 275 8.62 2.36 35.91
N GLY A 276 7.63 1.53 35.57
CA GLY A 276 6.25 1.95 35.32
C GLY A 276 5.53 2.56 36.55
N SER A 277 6.13 2.51 37.77
CA SER A 277 5.60 3.21 38.93
C SER A 277 5.96 4.71 38.97
N PHE A 278 6.88 5.17 38.11
CA PHE A 278 7.25 6.58 38.06
C PHE A 278 6.20 7.39 37.30
N GLN A 279 5.64 8.41 37.93
CA GLN A 279 4.58 9.25 37.34
C GLN A 279 4.96 9.85 36.00
N ALA A 280 6.21 10.28 35.81
CA ALA A 280 6.65 10.83 34.52
C ALA A 280 6.45 9.87 33.36
N LEU A 281 6.73 8.58 33.56
CA LEU A 281 6.50 7.54 32.53
C LEU A 281 5.01 7.22 32.35
N GLN A 282 4.25 7.19 33.45
CA GLN A 282 2.80 6.97 33.42
C GLN A 282 2.08 8.07 32.61
N HIS A 283 2.44 9.33 32.82
CA HIS A 283 1.86 10.47 32.07
C HIS A 283 2.17 10.39 30.58
N ARG A 284 3.41 10.07 30.20
CA ARG A 284 3.80 9.87 28.80
C ARG A 284 3.03 8.72 28.16
N ALA A 285 2.98 7.58 28.82
CA ALA A 285 2.26 6.40 28.35
C ALA A 285 0.75 6.67 28.18
N SER A 286 0.12 7.33 29.17
CA SER A 286 -1.31 7.66 29.10
C SER A 286 -1.63 8.64 27.97
N HIS A 287 -0.77 9.64 27.74
CA HIS A 287 -0.93 10.56 26.61
C HIS A 287 -0.80 9.83 25.28
N LEU A 288 0.24 9.00 25.13
CA LEU A 288 0.45 8.24 23.89
C LEU A 288 -0.69 7.27 23.61
N TRP A 289 -1.20 6.60 24.65
CA TRP A 289 -2.38 5.74 24.52
C TRP A 289 -3.60 6.49 23.97
N ALA A 290 -3.90 7.66 24.55
CA ALA A 290 -5.02 8.49 24.09
C ALA A 290 -4.87 8.91 22.61
N GLU A 291 -3.66 9.26 22.21
CA GLU A 291 -3.34 9.63 20.82
C GLU A 291 -3.52 8.45 19.85
N ILE A 292 -3.13 7.22 20.24
CA ILE A 292 -3.34 6.00 19.45
C ILE A 292 -4.84 5.69 19.33
N GLU A 293 -5.64 5.86 20.38
CA GLU A 293 -7.10 5.66 20.33
C GLU A 293 -7.78 6.67 19.36
N LEU A 294 -7.29 7.91 19.32
CA LEU A 294 -7.75 8.88 18.32
C LEU A 294 -7.35 8.45 16.88
N CYS A 295 -6.15 7.85 16.71
CA CYS A 295 -5.76 7.29 15.41
C CYS A 295 -6.66 6.13 14.98
N LYS A 296 -7.03 5.22 15.89
CA LYS A 296 -7.99 4.13 15.59
C LYS A 296 -9.30 4.69 15.05
N SER A 297 -9.83 5.72 15.71
CA SER A 297 -11.11 6.33 15.33
C SER A 297 -11.06 6.96 13.93
N ILE A 298 -10.00 7.73 13.61
CA ILE A 298 -9.90 8.40 12.30
C ILE A 298 -9.61 7.40 11.17
N VAL A 299 -8.78 6.37 11.41
CA VAL A 299 -8.48 5.33 10.43
C VAL A 299 -9.74 4.54 10.10
N LEU A 300 -10.49 4.08 11.11
CA LEU A 300 -11.74 3.36 10.90
C LEU A 300 -12.77 4.23 10.15
N LYS A 301 -12.88 5.51 10.50
CA LYS A 301 -13.75 6.45 9.79
C LYS A 301 -13.37 6.60 8.32
N ALA A 302 -12.07 6.66 8.02
CA ALA A 302 -11.57 6.79 6.65
C ALA A 302 -11.81 5.52 5.83
N LEU A 303 -11.61 4.32 6.42
CA LEU A 303 -11.94 3.04 5.78
C LEU A 303 -13.44 2.93 5.46
N ARG A 304 -14.30 3.30 6.42
CA ARG A 304 -15.77 3.34 6.21
C ARG A 304 -16.17 4.33 5.10
N ALA A 305 -15.43 5.42 4.94
CA ALA A 305 -15.69 6.37 3.86
C ALA A 305 -15.40 5.76 2.47
N LEU A 306 -14.37 4.91 2.36
CA LEU A 306 -14.12 4.13 1.13
C LEU A 306 -15.28 3.17 0.84
N ASP A 307 -15.75 2.41 1.83
CA ASP A 307 -16.86 1.47 1.67
C ASP A 307 -18.16 2.18 1.23
N GLN A 308 -18.35 3.42 1.62
CA GLN A 308 -19.55 4.20 1.33
C GLN A 308 -19.40 5.13 0.10
N ASN A 309 -18.26 5.13 -0.58
CA ASN A 309 -17.93 6.09 -1.64
C ASN A 309 -18.26 7.54 -1.24
N SER A 310 -17.86 7.93 -0.02
CA SER A 310 -18.18 9.24 0.56
C SER A 310 -17.42 10.38 -0.10
N ASP A 311 -18.04 11.54 -0.23
CA ASP A 311 -17.39 12.77 -0.72
C ASP A 311 -16.26 13.27 0.23
N ASP A 312 -16.22 12.79 1.48
CA ASP A 312 -15.19 13.14 2.45
C ASP A 312 -13.90 12.30 2.36
N ILE A 313 -13.78 11.36 1.41
CA ILE A 313 -12.62 10.44 1.31
C ILE A 313 -11.29 11.21 1.31
N ALA A 314 -11.11 12.19 0.43
CA ALA A 314 -9.88 12.97 0.31
C ALA A 314 -9.51 13.69 1.62
N LYS A 315 -10.49 14.27 2.29
CA LYS A 315 -10.31 14.95 3.58
C LYS A 315 -9.96 13.95 4.70
N LEU A 316 -10.66 12.85 4.79
CA LEU A 316 -10.43 11.82 5.82
C LEU A 316 -9.11 11.11 5.61
N SER A 317 -8.70 10.87 4.36
CA SER A 317 -7.39 10.31 4.02
C SER A 317 -6.25 11.21 4.51
N SER A 318 -6.37 12.52 4.26
CA SER A 318 -5.38 13.51 4.70
C SER A 318 -5.29 13.58 6.23
N PHE A 319 -6.42 13.56 6.94
CA PHE A 319 -6.44 13.57 8.41
C PHE A 319 -5.87 12.28 8.98
N ALA A 320 -6.25 11.11 8.46
CA ALA A 320 -5.74 9.83 8.91
C ALA A 320 -4.22 9.77 8.72
N LYS A 321 -3.72 10.11 7.51
CA LYS A 321 -2.30 10.04 7.20
C LYS A 321 -1.47 11.01 8.02
N ALA A 322 -1.89 12.26 8.18
CA ALA A 322 -1.20 13.25 8.99
C ALA A 322 -1.11 12.81 10.47
N LYS A 323 -2.24 12.33 11.03
CA LYS A 323 -2.32 11.91 12.42
C LYS A 323 -1.48 10.65 12.68
N THR A 324 -1.65 9.61 11.88
CA THR A 324 -0.92 8.34 12.07
C THR A 324 0.57 8.47 11.82
N SER A 325 1.00 9.26 10.82
CA SER A 325 2.42 9.54 10.58
C SER A 325 3.08 10.19 11.79
N LYS A 326 2.41 11.20 12.39
CA LYS A 326 2.93 11.88 13.59
C LYS A 326 2.97 10.94 14.80
N ILE A 327 1.93 10.14 15.00
CA ILE A 327 1.85 9.28 16.19
C ILE A 327 2.77 8.06 16.06
N SER A 328 3.01 7.51 14.88
CA SER A 328 3.98 6.44 14.70
C SER A 328 5.42 6.92 15.01
N GLU A 329 5.77 8.14 14.58
CA GLU A 329 7.03 8.76 14.96
C GLU A 329 7.15 8.90 16.49
N VAL A 330 6.11 9.42 17.15
CA VAL A 330 6.10 9.59 18.61
C VAL A 330 6.17 8.24 19.31
N ALA A 331 5.36 7.25 18.90
CA ALA A 331 5.31 5.94 19.54
C ALA A 331 6.65 5.20 19.48
N THR A 332 7.33 5.25 18.35
CA THR A 332 8.65 4.61 18.18
C THR A 332 9.74 5.33 18.98
N ASN A 333 9.74 6.67 18.99
CA ASN A 333 10.68 7.46 19.79
C ASN A 333 10.45 7.27 21.30
N GLU A 334 9.19 7.27 21.75
CA GLU A 334 8.84 7.01 23.15
C GLU A 334 9.21 5.59 23.58
N GLY A 335 9.04 4.60 22.67
CA GLY A 335 9.46 3.22 22.91
C GLY A 335 10.97 3.05 23.11
N ILE A 336 11.80 3.91 22.49
CA ILE A 336 13.24 3.95 22.72
C ILE A 336 13.57 4.69 24.02
N GLN A 337 12.84 5.76 24.33
CA GLN A 337 13.11 6.64 25.46
C GLN A 337 12.63 6.07 26.80
N MET A 338 11.51 5.36 26.84
CA MET A 338 10.92 4.75 28.02
C MET A 338 11.45 3.34 28.30
#